data_2e8a776d274ff5951671974bdbde304f
#
_entry.id   2e8a776d274ff5951671974bdbde304f
#
_cell.length_a   1.000
_cell.length_b   1.000
_cell.length_c   1.000
_cell.angle_alpha   90.00
_cell.angle_beta   90.00
_cell.angle_gamma   90.00
#
_symmetry.space_group_name_H-M   'P 1'
#
loop_
_entity.id
_entity.type
_entity.pdbx_description
1 polymer ?
#
loop_
_entity_poly.entity_id
_entity_poly.type
_entity_poly.pdbx_seq_one_letter_code
_entity_poly.pdbx_strand_id
1 'polypeptide(L)'
;AIGIASSLSPMYIAEIAPAKSRGRLVSMFQLMVTIGILLSYMSDTFWADENKLDCWRWMFWAGVVPALVLLVGMCFVPETPRWLLSKGRLKECRKVLQKIEPENTVNDLIGQMEVEIEKDRNSAVGWRYLMQPWLRTPLMIAVCIMFFQQFVGINTVIYYSPKIFLMA
;
A
#
# COMPACT_ATOMS: atom_id res chain seq x y z
N ALA A 1 0.88 7.02 -11.41
CA ALA A 1 0.58 5.59 -11.17
C ALA A 1 1.21 5.09 -9.86
N ILE A 2 2.52 5.23 -9.63
CA ILE A 2 3.24 4.71 -8.45
C ILE A 2 2.68 5.27 -7.14
N GLY A 3 2.44 6.59 -7.04
CA GLY A 3 1.89 7.19 -5.83
C GLY A 3 0.50 6.65 -5.44
N ILE A 4 -0.35 6.37 -6.42
CA ILE A 4 -1.67 5.77 -6.20
C ILE A 4 -1.51 4.34 -5.69
N ALA A 5 -0.66 3.54 -6.31
CA ALA A 5 -0.39 2.17 -5.88
C ALA A 5 0.20 2.12 -4.46
N SER A 6 1.11 3.03 -4.15
CA SER A 6 1.78 3.13 -2.84
C SER A 6 0.83 3.50 -1.71
N SER A 7 -0.23 4.28 -1.97
CA SER A 7 -1.24 4.62 -0.96
C SER A 7 -2.37 3.59 -0.87
N LEU A 8 -2.83 3.07 -2.02
CA LEU A 8 -3.95 2.11 -2.03
C LEU A 8 -3.56 0.73 -1.49
N SER A 9 -2.34 0.25 -1.76
CA SER A 9 -1.92 -1.08 -1.32
C SER A 9 -1.94 -1.27 0.20
N PRO A 10 -1.32 -0.41 1.02
CA PRO A 10 -1.40 -0.56 2.48
C PRO A 10 -2.82 -0.34 3.01
N MET A 11 -3.62 0.53 2.38
CA MET A 11 -5.02 0.74 2.74
C MET A 11 -5.84 -0.52 2.49
N TYR A 12 -5.70 -1.15 1.32
CA TYR A 12 -6.34 -2.41 0.98
C TYR A 12 -5.99 -3.52 1.99
N ILE A 13 -4.69 -3.65 2.29
CA ILE A 13 -4.21 -4.63 3.28
C ILE A 13 -4.83 -4.35 4.66
N ALA A 14 -4.89 -3.09 5.09
CA ALA A 14 -5.45 -2.70 6.37
C ALA A 14 -6.96 -2.99 6.48
N GLU A 15 -7.70 -2.93 5.37
CA GLU A 15 -9.14 -3.22 5.33
C GLU A 15 -9.46 -4.72 5.34
N ILE A 16 -8.63 -5.55 4.70
CA ILE A 16 -8.86 -7.00 4.62
C ILE A 16 -8.22 -7.75 5.78
N ALA A 17 -7.14 -7.22 6.35
CA ALA A 17 -6.39 -7.93 7.38
C ALA A 17 -7.19 -8.07 8.68
N PRO A 18 -7.22 -9.28 9.29
CA PRO A 18 -7.76 -9.49 10.63
C PRO A 18 -7.09 -8.56 11.65
N ALA A 19 -7.84 -8.08 12.63
CA ALA A 19 -7.35 -7.12 13.62
C ALA A 19 -6.03 -7.56 14.30
N LYS A 20 -5.88 -8.87 14.58
CA LYS A 20 -4.68 -9.45 15.21
C LYS A 20 -3.43 -9.40 14.35
N SER A 21 -3.55 -9.48 13.03
CA SER A 21 -2.44 -9.57 12.08
C SER A 21 -2.26 -8.32 11.22
N ARG A 22 -3.15 -7.33 11.34
CA ARG A 22 -3.14 -6.10 10.53
C ARG A 22 -1.80 -5.39 10.52
N GLY A 23 -1.23 -5.13 11.70
CA GLY A 23 0.07 -4.47 11.82
C GLY A 23 1.19 -5.26 11.13
N ARG A 24 1.22 -6.59 11.32
CA ARG A 24 2.20 -7.47 10.67
C ARG A 24 2.09 -7.44 9.14
N LEU A 25 0.87 -7.52 8.61
CA LEU A 25 0.63 -7.53 7.16
C LEU A 25 0.97 -6.18 6.51
N VAL A 26 0.64 -5.07 7.18
CA VAL A 26 1.05 -3.73 6.72
C VAL A 26 2.57 -3.57 6.77
N SER A 27 3.25 -4.11 7.79
CA SER A 27 4.73 -4.09 7.84
C SER A 27 5.36 -4.95 6.74
N MET A 28 4.73 -6.05 6.32
CA MET A 28 5.20 -6.85 5.19
C MET A 28 5.16 -6.08 3.87
N PHE A 29 4.23 -5.15 3.70
CA PHE A 29 4.24 -4.25 2.53
C PHE A 29 5.57 -3.48 2.45
N GLN A 30 6.02 -2.89 3.55
CA GLN A 30 7.30 -2.15 3.59
C GLN A 30 8.50 -3.07 3.33
N LEU A 31 8.47 -4.29 3.85
CA LEU A 31 9.50 -5.30 3.58
C LEU A 31 9.57 -5.63 2.07
N MET A 32 8.42 -5.82 1.42
CA MET A 32 8.37 -6.08 -0.02
C MET A 32 8.88 -4.92 -0.86
N VAL A 33 8.64 -3.68 -0.44
CA VAL A 33 9.23 -2.48 -1.07
C VAL A 33 10.76 -2.54 -0.99
N THR A 34 11.32 -2.86 0.18
CA THR A 34 12.77 -2.97 0.38
C THR A 34 13.39 -4.08 -0.47
N ILE A 35 12.74 -5.25 -0.52
CA ILE A 35 13.15 -6.36 -1.39
C ILE A 35 13.11 -5.94 -2.86
N GLY A 36 12.08 -5.22 -3.28
CA GLY A 36 11.95 -4.70 -4.64
C GLY A 36 13.10 -3.76 -5.02
N ILE A 37 13.50 -2.88 -4.12
CA ILE A 37 14.66 -1.99 -4.30
C ILE A 37 15.94 -2.81 -4.44
N LEU A 38 16.15 -3.82 -3.59
CA LEU A 38 17.32 -4.70 -3.66
C LEU A 38 17.40 -5.44 -5.01
N LEU A 39 16.29 -6.02 -5.43
CA LEU A 39 16.20 -6.72 -6.73
C LEU A 39 16.45 -5.78 -7.90
N SER A 40 15.98 -4.53 -7.82
CA SER A 40 16.26 -3.52 -8.83
C SER A 40 17.76 -3.24 -8.93
N TYR A 41 18.45 -3.05 -7.81
CA TYR A 41 19.90 -2.85 -7.82
C TYR A 41 20.67 -4.05 -8.37
N MET A 42 20.26 -5.26 -7.99
CA MET A 42 20.87 -6.47 -8.56
C MET A 42 20.67 -6.56 -10.07
N SER A 43 19.48 -6.23 -10.55
CA SER A 43 19.16 -6.18 -11.97
C SER A 43 20.01 -5.13 -12.70
N ASP A 44 20.10 -3.93 -12.14
CA ASP A 44 20.90 -2.85 -12.72
C ASP A 44 22.37 -3.24 -12.82
N THR A 45 22.93 -3.85 -11.77
CA THR A 45 24.33 -4.33 -11.77
C THR A 45 24.55 -5.44 -12.80
N PHE A 46 23.59 -6.33 -12.99
CA PHE A 46 23.69 -7.44 -13.92
C PHE A 46 23.64 -6.99 -15.39
N TRP A 47 22.85 -5.95 -15.70
CA TRP A 47 22.69 -5.42 -17.05
C TRP A 47 23.60 -4.22 -17.36
N ALA A 48 24.32 -3.67 -16.36
CA ALA A 48 25.24 -2.56 -16.52
C ALA A 48 26.46 -3.01 -17.34
N ASP A 49 26.48 -2.69 -18.62
CA ASP A 49 27.62 -2.91 -19.51
C ASP A 49 28.00 -1.56 -20.14
N GLU A 50 29.14 -1.01 -19.71
CA GLU A 50 29.60 0.33 -20.12
C GLU A 50 29.82 0.44 -21.65
N ASN A 51 29.96 -0.68 -22.34
CA ASN A 51 30.20 -0.72 -23.79
C ASN A 51 28.90 -0.73 -24.62
N LYS A 52 27.75 -0.85 -24.01
CA LYS A 52 26.46 -0.92 -24.73
C LYS A 52 25.55 0.27 -24.40
N LEU A 53 25.31 1.08 -25.42
CA LEU A 53 24.41 2.27 -25.29
C LEU A 53 22.94 1.91 -25.00
N ASP A 54 22.55 0.65 -25.19
CA ASP A 54 21.15 0.18 -25.02
C ASP A 54 20.87 -0.56 -23.70
N CYS A 55 21.84 -0.60 -22.75
CA CYS A 55 21.68 -1.30 -21.46
C CYS A 55 20.45 -0.83 -20.68
N TRP A 56 20.17 0.46 -20.70
CA TRP A 56 19.03 1.03 -20.00
C TRP A 56 17.69 0.45 -20.44
N ARG A 57 17.57 -0.01 -21.71
CA ARG A 57 16.33 -0.63 -22.20
C ARG A 57 16.07 -1.97 -21.50
N TRP A 58 17.11 -2.77 -21.32
CA TRP A 58 16.99 -4.05 -20.63
C TRP A 58 16.65 -3.88 -19.16
N MET A 59 17.21 -2.86 -18.49
CA MET A 59 16.87 -2.51 -17.11
C MET A 59 15.38 -2.15 -16.99
N PHE A 60 14.84 -1.36 -17.93
CA PHE A 60 13.40 -1.06 -17.96
C PHE A 60 12.53 -2.30 -18.26
N TRP A 61 12.98 -3.16 -19.17
CA TRP A 61 12.28 -4.41 -19.48
C TRP A 61 12.21 -5.36 -18.29
N ALA A 62 13.23 -5.41 -17.45
CA ALA A 62 13.22 -6.19 -16.22
C ALA A 62 12.08 -5.75 -15.25
N GLY A 63 11.75 -4.46 -15.24
CA GLY A 63 10.62 -3.92 -14.46
C GLY A 63 9.23 -4.35 -14.97
N VAL A 64 9.13 -4.79 -16.23
CA VAL A 64 7.85 -5.26 -16.81
C VAL A 64 7.41 -6.57 -16.16
N VAL A 65 8.33 -7.43 -15.77
CA VAL A 65 8.02 -8.74 -15.16
C VAL A 65 7.21 -8.58 -13.86
N PRO A 66 7.68 -7.84 -12.84
CA PRO A 66 6.90 -7.62 -11.63
C PRO A 66 5.59 -6.84 -11.89
N ALA A 67 5.58 -5.94 -12.86
CA ALA A 67 4.36 -5.22 -13.23
C ALA A 67 3.29 -6.15 -13.82
N LEU A 68 3.67 -7.11 -14.67
CA LEU A 68 2.75 -8.13 -15.19
C LEU A 68 2.25 -9.06 -14.09
N VAL A 69 3.12 -9.48 -13.18
CA VAL A 69 2.72 -10.31 -12.01
C VAL A 69 1.70 -9.55 -11.17
N LEU A 70 1.92 -8.27 -10.92
CA LEU A 70 0.97 -7.42 -10.19
C LEU A 70 -0.37 -7.30 -10.95
N LEU A 71 -0.33 -7.04 -12.25
CA LEU A 71 -1.53 -6.93 -13.09
C LEU A 71 -2.38 -8.20 -13.03
N VAL A 72 -1.75 -9.35 -13.23
CA VAL A 72 -2.42 -10.65 -13.15
C VAL A 72 -2.93 -10.91 -11.73
N GLY A 73 -2.12 -10.64 -10.71
CA GLY A 73 -2.49 -10.80 -9.32
C GLY A 73 -3.72 -9.98 -8.94
N MET A 74 -3.81 -8.74 -9.42
CA MET A 74 -4.96 -7.86 -9.15
C MET A 74 -6.29 -8.39 -9.72
N CYS A 75 -6.25 -9.21 -10.77
CA CYS A 75 -7.46 -9.85 -11.31
C CYS A 75 -8.06 -10.91 -10.36
N PHE A 76 -7.25 -11.49 -9.47
CA PHE A 76 -7.68 -12.51 -8.51
C PHE A 76 -8.01 -11.95 -7.12
N VAL A 77 -7.68 -10.70 -6.87
CA VAL A 77 -7.89 -10.07 -5.58
C VAL A 77 -9.37 -9.66 -5.43
N PRO A 78 -10.08 -10.10 -4.37
CA PRO A 78 -11.46 -9.74 -4.14
C PRO A 78 -11.59 -8.26 -3.73
N GLU A 79 -12.76 -7.70 -3.96
CA GLU A 79 -13.11 -6.35 -3.47
C GLU A 79 -13.11 -6.29 -1.93
N THR A 80 -12.81 -5.12 -1.39
CA THR A 80 -12.79 -4.95 0.08
C THR A 80 -14.19 -5.11 0.68
N PRO A 81 -14.32 -5.72 1.87
CA PRO A 81 -15.61 -5.86 2.54
C PRO A 81 -16.32 -4.51 2.75
N ARG A 82 -15.56 -3.47 3.08
CA ARG A 82 -16.08 -2.12 3.32
C ARG A 82 -16.68 -1.50 2.04
N TRP A 83 -16.01 -1.68 0.91
CA TRP A 83 -16.51 -1.23 -0.39
C TRP A 83 -17.75 -2.00 -0.83
N LEU A 84 -17.76 -3.34 -0.68
CA LEU A 84 -18.92 -4.17 -1.01
C LEU A 84 -20.15 -3.76 -0.18
N LEU A 85 -19.94 -3.46 1.09
CA LEU A 85 -21.01 -3.01 1.98
C LEU A 85 -21.53 -1.62 1.60
N SER A 86 -20.65 -0.68 1.25
CA SER A 86 -21.03 0.66 0.78
C SER A 86 -21.86 0.63 -0.52
N LYS A 87 -21.69 -0.42 -1.33
CA LYS A 87 -22.49 -0.67 -2.55
C LYS A 87 -23.74 -1.53 -2.30
N GLY A 88 -24.03 -1.91 -1.06
CA GLY A 88 -25.19 -2.74 -0.71
C GLY A 88 -25.04 -4.22 -1.07
N ARG A 89 -23.85 -4.69 -1.44
CA ARG A 89 -23.58 -6.08 -1.85
C ARG A 89 -23.27 -6.98 -0.65
N LEU A 90 -24.22 -7.05 0.31
CA LEU A 90 -24.10 -7.78 1.57
C LEU A 90 -23.70 -9.26 1.42
N LYS A 91 -24.26 -9.95 0.42
CA LYS A 91 -23.97 -11.39 0.19
C LYS A 91 -22.51 -11.63 -0.15
N GLU A 92 -21.89 -10.76 -0.91
CA GLU A 92 -20.50 -10.86 -1.33
C GLU A 92 -19.56 -10.41 -0.20
N CYS A 93 -19.92 -9.34 0.52
CA CYS A 93 -19.21 -8.92 1.73
C CYS A 93 -19.11 -10.08 2.74
N ARG A 94 -20.23 -10.77 3.00
CA ARG A 94 -20.25 -11.93 3.89
C ARG A 94 -19.34 -13.06 3.39
N LYS A 95 -19.33 -13.37 2.11
CA LYS A 95 -18.45 -14.40 1.52
C LYS A 95 -16.97 -14.06 1.69
N VAL A 96 -16.60 -12.80 1.55
CA VAL A 96 -15.21 -12.35 1.73
C VAL A 96 -14.82 -12.42 3.20
N LEU A 97 -15.67 -11.94 4.11
CA LEU A 97 -15.43 -11.98 5.55
C LEU A 97 -15.34 -13.41 6.10
N GLN A 98 -16.17 -14.34 5.64
CA GLN A 98 -16.11 -15.76 6.04
C GLN A 98 -14.81 -16.46 5.66
N LYS A 99 -14.06 -15.95 4.66
CA LYS A 99 -12.73 -16.48 4.32
C LYS A 99 -11.63 -15.99 5.26
N ILE A 100 -11.87 -14.92 5.99
CA ILE A 100 -10.85 -14.18 6.75
C ILE A 100 -11.06 -14.35 8.26
N GLU A 101 -12.31 -14.35 8.70
CA GLU A 101 -12.71 -14.36 10.10
C GLU A 101 -13.67 -15.53 10.41
N PRO A 102 -13.69 -16.02 11.67
CA PRO A 102 -14.63 -17.03 12.11
C PRO A 102 -16.08 -16.57 11.96
N GLU A 103 -16.97 -17.49 11.62
CA GLU A 103 -18.37 -17.20 11.31
C GLU A 103 -19.13 -16.47 12.45
N ASN A 104 -18.76 -16.75 13.70
CA ASN A 104 -19.36 -16.12 14.88
C ASN A 104 -19.10 -14.60 14.95
N THR A 105 -18.02 -14.12 14.36
CA THR A 105 -17.60 -12.71 14.42
C THR A 105 -18.07 -11.91 13.19
N VAL A 106 -18.41 -12.60 12.11
CA VAL A 106 -18.76 -11.97 10.82
C VAL A 106 -19.98 -11.05 10.94
N ASN A 107 -21.02 -11.47 11.66
CA ASN A 107 -22.24 -10.67 11.81
C ASN A 107 -21.98 -9.38 12.61
N ASP A 108 -21.18 -9.48 13.68
CA ASP A 108 -20.82 -8.32 14.51
C ASP A 108 -19.96 -7.33 13.73
N LEU A 109 -19.02 -7.84 12.91
CA LEU A 109 -18.18 -7.01 12.04
C LEU A 109 -19.01 -6.28 10.98
N ILE A 110 -19.96 -6.97 10.35
CA ILE A 110 -20.87 -6.34 9.37
C ILE A 110 -21.66 -5.22 10.05
N GLY A 111 -22.24 -5.47 11.22
CA GLY A 111 -22.99 -4.45 11.94
C GLY A 111 -22.13 -3.23 12.33
N GLN A 112 -20.89 -3.44 12.77
CA GLN A 112 -19.97 -2.35 13.07
C GLN A 112 -19.62 -1.53 11.81
N MET A 113 -19.34 -2.20 10.70
CA MET A 113 -19.04 -1.55 9.42
C MET A 113 -20.25 -0.77 8.87
N GLU A 114 -21.48 -1.27 9.03
CA GLU A 114 -22.70 -0.56 8.63
C GLU A 114 -22.86 0.75 9.38
N VAL A 115 -22.69 0.72 10.71
CA VAL A 115 -22.74 1.91 11.55
C VAL A 115 -21.67 2.93 11.17
N GLU A 116 -20.46 2.48 10.89
CA GLU A 116 -19.36 3.34 10.42
C GLU A 116 -19.67 3.99 9.06
N ILE A 117 -20.14 3.21 8.09
CA ILE A 117 -20.49 3.69 6.74
C ILE A 117 -21.63 4.71 6.82
N GLU A 118 -22.63 4.46 7.67
CA GLU A 118 -23.74 5.40 7.85
C GLU A 118 -23.30 6.69 8.52
N LYS A 119 -22.39 6.62 9.46
CA LYS A 119 -21.74 7.77 10.08
C LYS A 119 -20.94 8.59 9.06
N ASP A 120 -20.16 7.91 8.22
CA ASP A 120 -19.37 8.53 7.16
C ASP A 120 -20.29 9.19 6.11
N ARG A 121 -21.41 8.56 5.77
CA ARG A 121 -22.38 9.08 4.81
C ARG A 121 -23.11 10.33 5.32
N ASN A 122 -23.38 10.39 6.61
CA ASN A 122 -24.03 11.52 7.28
C ASN A 122 -23.04 12.64 7.65
N SER A 123 -21.76 12.33 7.68
CA SER A 123 -20.70 13.34 7.88
C SER A 123 -20.46 14.06 6.55
N ALA A 124 -20.65 15.39 6.55
CA ALA A 124 -20.34 16.21 5.36
C ALA A 124 -18.88 16.04 4.96
N VAL A 125 -18.62 15.16 3.98
CA VAL A 125 -17.29 14.86 3.44
C VAL A 125 -16.80 16.06 2.65
N GLY A 126 -16.09 16.95 3.31
CA GLY A 126 -15.45 18.11 2.69
C GLY A 126 -14.09 18.37 3.33
N TRP A 127 -13.24 19.12 2.65
CA TRP A 127 -11.93 19.56 3.19
C TRP A 127 -12.04 20.21 4.59
N ARG A 128 -13.21 20.78 4.92
CA ARG A 128 -13.52 21.31 6.25
C ARG A 128 -13.54 20.26 7.34
N TYR A 129 -13.85 19.00 7.02
CA TYR A 129 -13.83 17.89 7.97
C TYR A 129 -12.42 17.59 8.49
N LEU A 130 -11.40 17.69 7.60
CA LEU A 130 -9.99 17.55 7.95
C LEU A 130 -9.50 18.62 8.93
N MET A 131 -10.20 19.75 9.00
CA MET A 131 -9.86 20.87 9.87
C MET A 131 -10.52 20.80 11.26
N GLN A 132 -11.23 19.73 11.58
CA GLN A 132 -11.84 19.56 12.90
C GLN A 132 -10.78 19.41 14.00
N PRO A 133 -11.01 19.95 15.22
CA PRO A 133 -10.01 19.98 16.29
C PRO A 133 -9.43 18.62 16.65
N TRP A 134 -10.24 17.57 16.62
CA TRP A 134 -9.81 16.21 16.95
C TRP A 134 -8.97 15.56 15.86
N LEU A 135 -9.11 15.99 14.59
CA LEU A 135 -8.34 15.47 13.45
C LEU A 135 -7.05 16.26 13.21
N ARG A 136 -6.95 17.48 13.70
CA ARG A 136 -5.77 18.34 13.53
C ARG A 136 -4.51 17.73 14.11
N THR A 137 -4.59 17.15 15.29
CA THR A 137 -3.43 16.55 15.97
C THR A 137 -2.89 15.35 15.20
N PRO A 138 -3.68 14.30 14.84
CA PRO A 138 -3.21 13.21 14.01
C PRO A 138 -2.69 13.66 12.64
N LEU A 139 -3.37 14.63 12.00
CA LEU A 139 -2.96 15.18 10.72
C LEU A 139 -1.60 15.89 10.82
N MET A 140 -1.42 16.72 11.83
CA MET A 140 -0.15 17.43 12.07
C MET A 140 0.99 16.44 12.31
N ILE A 141 0.76 15.42 13.13
CA ILE A 141 1.75 14.36 13.39
C ILE A 141 2.12 13.65 12.08
N ALA A 142 1.14 13.27 11.27
CA ALA A 142 1.38 12.61 9.99
C ALA A 142 2.20 13.49 9.02
N VAL A 143 1.85 14.78 8.91
CA VAL A 143 2.57 15.74 8.07
C VAL A 143 4.00 15.94 8.59
N CYS A 144 4.20 16.08 9.91
CA CYS A 144 5.52 16.22 10.50
C CYS A 144 6.38 14.98 10.25
N ILE A 145 5.84 13.78 10.43
CA ILE A 145 6.56 12.53 10.17
C ILE A 145 7.00 12.48 8.70
N MET A 146 6.11 12.76 7.75
CA MET A 146 6.44 12.78 6.32
C MET A 146 7.48 13.84 5.97
N PHE A 147 7.39 15.01 6.59
CA PHE A 147 8.36 16.08 6.42
C PHE A 147 9.76 15.64 6.91
N PHE A 148 9.86 15.16 8.15
CA PHE A 148 11.14 14.70 8.71
C PHE A 148 11.70 13.49 7.97
N GLN A 149 10.86 12.59 7.47
CA GLN A 149 11.28 11.45 6.64
C GLN A 149 12.08 11.91 5.40
N GLN A 150 11.67 13.01 4.77
CA GLN A 150 12.40 13.55 3.62
C GLN A 150 13.75 14.17 4.03
N PHE A 151 13.83 14.81 5.20
CA PHE A 151 15.06 15.41 5.71
C PHE A 151 16.11 14.40 6.18
N VAL A 152 15.71 13.21 6.57
CA VAL A 152 16.66 12.12 6.90
C VAL A 152 17.53 11.71 5.70
N GLY A 153 17.13 12.12 4.48
CA GLY A 153 17.93 11.87 3.29
C GLY A 153 17.89 10.43 2.80
N ILE A 154 16.90 9.65 3.18
CA ILE A 154 16.76 8.24 2.77
C ILE A 154 16.79 8.10 1.24
N ASN A 155 16.18 9.02 0.52
CA ASN A 155 16.17 9.03 -0.94
C ASN A 155 17.57 9.25 -1.50
N THR A 156 18.38 10.10 -0.88
CA THR A 156 19.77 10.31 -1.27
C THR A 156 20.58 9.02 -1.13
N VAL A 157 20.45 8.33 0.00
CA VAL A 157 21.11 7.03 0.21
C VAL A 157 20.66 6.01 -0.85
N ILE A 158 19.36 5.92 -1.11
CA ILE A 158 18.83 4.99 -2.12
C ILE A 158 19.40 5.31 -3.52
N TYR A 159 19.36 6.57 -3.95
CA TYR A 159 19.82 6.93 -5.31
C TYR A 159 21.33 6.83 -5.49
N TYR A 160 22.12 7.11 -4.47
CA TYR A 160 23.59 7.09 -4.56
C TYR A 160 24.21 5.79 -4.03
N SER A 161 23.42 4.86 -3.50
CA SER A 161 23.88 3.58 -2.99
C SER A 161 24.81 2.82 -3.95
N PRO A 162 24.48 2.67 -5.24
CA PRO A 162 25.36 1.99 -6.18
C PRO A 162 26.73 2.66 -6.32
N LYS A 163 26.78 4.01 -6.34
CA LYS A 163 28.05 4.74 -6.40
C LYS A 163 28.88 4.62 -5.12
N ILE A 164 28.21 4.64 -3.96
CA ILE A 164 28.88 4.49 -2.66
C ILE A 164 29.56 3.12 -2.59
N PHE A 165 28.86 2.06 -3.01
CA PHE A 165 29.44 0.70 -3.02
C PHE A 165 30.55 0.52 -4.04
N LEU A 166 30.55 1.24 -5.17
CA LEU A 166 31.63 1.21 -6.13
C LEU A 166 32.88 1.96 -5.67
N MET A 167 32.73 2.91 -4.73
CA MET A 167 33.85 3.71 -4.19
C MET A 167 34.44 3.10 -2.91
N ALA A 168 33.75 2.18 -2.25
CA ALA A 168 34.19 1.48 -1.06
C ALA A 168 34.92 0.17 -1.37
#